data_da28726c9d106258da97d597b269ed39
#
_entry.id   da28726c9d106258da97d597b269ed39
#
_cell.length_a   1.000
_cell.length_b   1.000
_cell.length_c   1.000
_cell.angle_alpha   90.00
_cell.angle_beta   90.00
_cell.angle_gamma   90.00
#
_symmetry.space_group_name_H-M   'P 1'
#
loop_
_entity.id
_entity.type
_entity.pdbx_description
1 polymer ?
#
loop_
_entity_poly.entity_id
_entity_poly.type
_entity_poly.pdbx_seq_one_letter_code
_entity_poly.pdbx_strand_id
1 'polypeptide(L)'
;MKRGLRSIFPSVLLVLLAACTNLPGDGEKNYMVIRGLTQGTTYMVKYSSADSTNYQPYIRDILEEIDSSMSTYRDNSIISRINRNEDSVIVDEHFRAVYQTAQKVSRMTHGAFDITVGPLVNAWGFGPSGKTDLDSTEVDSLLEFLGYQTIRLEDGIIYKEDARTMIDMSAIAQGYAVDEIAEFLEGRGVNDYLVEIGGEVSTKGKNPDGDIWRIGIDKPIDSSNMAQRELQAVVSLKNQSIATS
;
A
#
# COMPACT_ATOMS: atom_id res chain seq x y z
N MET A 1 -2.63 97.99 19.76
CA MET A 1 -2.59 96.86 20.71
C MET A 1 -3.42 95.72 20.11
N LYS A 2 -2.78 94.72 19.51
CA LYS A 2 -3.43 93.50 19.04
C LYS A 2 -2.64 92.32 19.56
N ARG A 3 -3.21 91.55 20.47
CA ARG A 3 -2.69 90.36 21.05
C ARG A 3 -2.90 89.16 20.09
N GLY A 4 -1.81 88.57 19.64
CA GLY A 4 -1.83 87.36 18.83
C GLY A 4 -2.04 86.13 19.70
N LEU A 5 -2.99 85.31 19.34
CA LEU A 5 -3.34 84.05 19.95
C LEU A 5 -2.45 82.98 19.33
N ARG A 6 -1.54 82.37 20.13
CA ARG A 6 -0.73 81.22 19.69
C ARG A 6 -1.54 79.96 19.86
N SER A 7 -1.85 79.29 18.74
CA SER A 7 -2.46 78.02 18.69
C SER A 7 -1.34 76.91 18.94
N ILE A 8 -1.56 76.07 19.96
CA ILE A 8 -0.72 74.94 20.28
C ILE A 8 -1.44 73.71 19.68
N PHE A 9 -0.88 73.18 18.60
CA PHE A 9 -1.30 71.87 18.08
C PHE A 9 -0.54 70.77 18.87
N PRO A 10 -1.24 69.76 19.47
CA PRO A 10 -0.62 68.65 20.02
C PRO A 10 -0.29 67.63 18.89
N SER A 11 0.97 67.36 18.67
CA SER A 11 1.47 66.27 17.79
C SER A 11 1.08 64.93 18.40
N VAL A 12 0.09 64.27 17.81
CA VAL A 12 -0.22 62.86 18.13
C VAL A 12 0.82 61.97 17.47
N LEU A 13 1.76 61.45 18.26
CA LEU A 13 2.74 60.45 17.85
C LEU A 13 2.04 59.08 17.71
N LEU A 14 1.70 58.70 16.48
CA LEU A 14 1.12 57.38 16.17
C LEU A 14 2.23 56.33 16.23
N VAL A 15 2.34 55.60 17.33
CA VAL A 15 3.26 54.44 17.46
C VAL A 15 2.59 53.26 16.74
N LEU A 16 3.05 52.98 15.51
CA LEU A 16 2.74 51.76 14.80
C LEU A 16 3.48 50.59 15.49
N LEU A 17 2.77 49.86 16.35
CA LEU A 17 3.19 48.55 16.81
C LEU A 17 3.11 47.59 15.63
N ALA A 18 4.26 47.37 14.97
CA ALA A 18 4.43 46.24 14.06
C ALA A 18 4.34 44.97 14.89
N ALA A 19 3.16 44.38 14.99
CA ALA A 19 3.01 43.00 15.45
C ALA A 19 3.70 42.09 14.41
N CYS A 20 4.93 41.70 14.68
CA CYS A 20 5.50 40.55 14.01
C CYS A 20 4.64 39.33 14.37
N THR A 21 3.66 39.02 13.54
CA THR A 21 3.05 37.72 13.53
C THR A 21 4.15 36.78 13.06
N ASN A 22 4.84 36.12 13.99
CA ASN A 22 5.56 34.92 13.71
C ASN A 22 4.47 33.95 13.17
N LEU A 23 4.37 33.85 11.85
CA LEU A 23 3.81 32.67 11.22
C LEU A 23 4.61 31.50 11.80
N PRO A 24 3.96 30.45 12.33
CA PRO A 24 4.70 29.27 12.72
C PRO A 24 5.44 28.80 11.47
N GLY A 25 6.78 28.98 11.46
CA GLY A 25 7.63 28.34 10.49
C GLY A 25 7.33 26.84 10.60
N ASP A 26 7.34 26.12 9.47
CA ASP A 26 7.28 24.66 9.46
C ASP A 26 8.33 24.17 10.47
N GLY A 27 7.87 23.85 11.71
CA GLY A 27 8.74 23.33 12.74
C GLY A 27 9.43 22.10 12.19
N GLU A 28 10.68 21.90 12.56
CA GLU A 28 11.46 20.74 12.14
C GLU A 28 10.62 19.47 12.39
N LYS A 29 10.12 18.84 11.29
CA LYS A 29 9.25 17.68 11.37
C LYS A 29 10.10 16.49 11.75
N ASN A 30 9.80 15.85 12.86
CA ASN A 30 10.39 14.58 13.22
C ASN A 30 9.83 13.48 12.32
N TYR A 31 10.70 12.64 11.78
CA TYR A 31 10.29 11.48 11.00
C TYR A 31 10.54 10.18 11.76
N MET A 32 9.50 9.37 11.84
CA MET A 32 9.56 8.00 12.35
C MET A 32 9.81 7.04 11.19
N VAL A 33 10.56 5.97 11.46
CA VAL A 33 10.82 4.91 10.48
C VAL A 33 10.55 3.56 11.12
N ILE A 34 9.62 2.81 10.54
CA ILE A 34 9.27 1.44 10.94
C ILE A 34 9.71 0.50 9.83
N ARG A 35 10.30 -0.63 10.19
CA ARG A 35 10.68 -1.70 9.25
C ARG A 35 10.33 -3.05 9.83
N GLY A 36 10.07 -4.01 8.96
CA GLY A 36 9.79 -5.38 9.34
C GLY A 36 9.67 -6.32 8.15
N LEU A 37 9.12 -7.50 8.41
CA LEU A 37 8.82 -8.53 7.43
C LEU A 37 7.30 -8.73 7.36
N THR A 38 6.77 -8.90 6.17
CA THR A 38 5.37 -9.22 5.89
C THR A 38 5.25 -9.84 4.50
N GLN A 39 4.24 -10.66 4.26
CA GLN A 39 3.89 -11.19 2.92
C GLN A 39 5.09 -11.76 2.14
N GLY A 40 6.02 -12.42 2.83
CA GLY A 40 7.22 -13.01 2.24
C GLY A 40 8.32 -12.02 1.85
N THR A 41 8.19 -10.73 2.19
CA THR A 41 9.12 -9.66 1.85
C THR A 41 9.37 -8.71 3.02
N THR A 42 10.05 -7.60 2.78
CA THR A 42 10.25 -6.53 3.74
C THR A 42 9.21 -5.42 3.56
N TYR A 43 8.97 -4.66 4.64
CA TYR A 43 8.25 -3.41 4.55
C TYR A 43 9.00 -2.27 5.23
N MET A 44 8.75 -1.05 4.77
CA MET A 44 9.22 0.19 5.38
C MET A 44 8.10 1.23 5.36
N VAL A 45 7.86 1.82 6.54
CA VAL A 45 6.95 2.97 6.67
C VAL A 45 7.75 4.13 7.27
N LYS A 46 7.83 5.23 6.54
CA LYS A 46 8.43 6.47 6.99
C LYS A 46 7.35 7.55 7.02
N TYR A 47 7.19 8.24 8.14
CA TYR A 47 6.14 9.26 8.28
C TYR A 47 6.55 10.39 9.22
N SER A 48 6.01 11.60 8.99
CA SER A 48 6.19 12.73 9.89
C SER A 48 5.31 12.56 11.13
N SER A 49 5.87 12.85 12.31
CA SER A 49 5.14 12.84 13.57
C SER A 49 5.62 13.99 14.44
N ALA A 50 4.71 14.89 14.82
CA ALA A 50 5.03 16.05 15.65
C ALA A 50 5.40 15.65 17.09
N ASP A 51 4.81 14.57 17.60
CA ASP A 51 4.95 14.07 18.96
C ASP A 51 5.73 12.75 19.03
N SER A 52 6.34 12.33 17.93
CA SER A 52 7.06 11.05 17.80
C SER A 52 6.18 9.83 18.14
N THR A 53 4.88 9.89 17.87
CA THR A 53 3.97 8.76 18.07
C THR A 53 4.41 7.56 17.25
N ASN A 54 4.54 6.40 17.91
CA ASN A 54 4.92 5.15 17.26
C ASN A 54 3.68 4.36 16.82
N TYR A 55 3.45 4.28 15.51
CA TYR A 55 2.34 3.53 14.92
C TYR A 55 2.68 2.07 14.57
N GLN A 56 3.85 1.57 14.93
CA GLN A 56 4.27 0.19 14.62
C GLN A 56 3.26 -0.89 15.09
N PRO A 57 2.65 -0.83 16.28
CA PRO A 57 1.66 -1.84 16.68
C PRO A 57 0.47 -1.88 15.72
N TYR A 58 -0.09 -0.73 15.39
CA TYR A 58 -1.26 -0.62 14.50
C TYR A 58 -0.95 -1.08 13.06
N ILE A 59 0.22 -0.69 12.53
CA ILE A 59 0.67 -1.15 11.19
C ILE A 59 0.81 -2.67 11.18
N ARG A 60 1.34 -3.24 12.24
CA ARG A 60 1.47 -4.69 12.37
C ARG A 60 0.13 -5.41 12.44
N ASP A 61 -0.84 -4.83 13.14
CA ASP A 61 -2.20 -5.38 13.23
C ASP A 61 -2.88 -5.35 11.86
N ILE A 62 -2.79 -4.25 11.09
CA ILE A 62 -3.29 -4.15 9.71
C ILE A 62 -2.68 -5.25 8.83
N LEU A 63 -1.37 -5.43 8.86
CA LEU A 63 -0.68 -6.46 8.07
C LEU A 63 -1.10 -7.87 8.47
N GLU A 64 -1.30 -8.13 9.78
CA GLU A 64 -1.75 -9.41 10.29
C GLU A 64 -3.20 -9.73 9.88
N GLU A 65 -4.09 -8.74 9.89
CA GLU A 65 -5.47 -8.87 9.42
C GLU A 65 -5.51 -9.23 7.93
N ILE A 66 -4.72 -8.53 7.09
CA ILE A 66 -4.61 -8.81 5.65
C ILE A 66 -4.04 -10.21 5.39
N ASP A 67 -3.00 -10.61 6.12
CA ASP A 67 -2.42 -11.95 6.02
C ASP A 67 -3.42 -13.04 6.44
N SER A 68 -4.17 -12.81 7.50
CA SER A 68 -5.22 -13.72 7.96
C SER A 68 -6.37 -13.85 6.95
N SER A 69 -6.59 -12.83 6.15
CA SER A 69 -7.56 -12.82 5.07
C SER A 69 -7.05 -13.53 3.81
N MET A 70 -5.88 -13.14 3.29
CA MET A 70 -5.50 -13.44 1.90
C MET A 70 -4.18 -14.20 1.72
N SER A 71 -3.48 -14.58 2.79
CA SER A 71 -2.24 -15.35 2.63
C SER A 71 -2.50 -16.79 2.21
N THR A 72 -2.02 -17.21 1.05
CA THR A 72 -2.06 -18.60 0.58
C THR A 72 -1.08 -19.52 1.32
N TYR A 73 -0.18 -18.97 2.13
CA TYR A 73 0.81 -19.68 2.95
C TYR A 73 0.35 -19.94 4.39
N ARG A 74 -0.81 -19.43 4.79
CA ARG A 74 -1.42 -19.66 6.10
C ARG A 74 -2.61 -20.60 5.96
N ASP A 75 -2.54 -21.77 6.57
CA ASP A 75 -3.61 -22.77 6.47
C ASP A 75 -4.98 -22.29 6.94
N ASN A 76 -5.00 -21.41 7.93
CA ASN A 76 -6.23 -20.89 8.54
C ASN A 76 -6.72 -19.56 7.96
N SER A 77 -6.03 -19.01 6.94
CA SER A 77 -6.49 -17.81 6.26
C SER A 77 -7.82 -18.05 5.53
N ILE A 78 -8.58 -16.98 5.30
CA ILE A 78 -9.86 -17.07 4.57
C ILE A 78 -9.64 -17.64 3.19
N ILE A 79 -8.65 -17.15 2.43
CA ILE A 79 -8.37 -17.63 1.07
C ILE A 79 -7.98 -19.12 1.04
N SER A 80 -7.17 -19.58 2.00
CA SER A 80 -6.75 -20.99 2.07
C SER A 80 -7.92 -21.92 2.37
N ARG A 81 -8.83 -21.51 3.24
CA ARG A 81 -10.06 -22.24 3.55
C ARG A 81 -10.99 -22.32 2.34
N ILE A 82 -11.17 -21.22 1.60
CA ILE A 82 -11.93 -21.20 0.34
C ILE A 82 -11.29 -22.13 -0.69
N ASN A 83 -9.96 -22.11 -0.81
CA ASN A 83 -9.23 -22.96 -1.75
C ASN A 83 -9.34 -24.44 -1.43
N ARG A 84 -9.46 -24.79 -0.14
CA ARG A 84 -9.76 -26.18 0.30
C ARG A 84 -11.25 -26.55 0.21
N ASN A 85 -12.11 -25.69 -0.31
CA ASN A 85 -13.55 -25.90 -0.42
C ASN A 85 -14.24 -26.14 0.94
N GLU A 86 -13.79 -25.47 1.99
CA GLU A 86 -14.48 -25.50 3.28
C GLU A 86 -15.85 -24.83 3.15
N ASP A 87 -16.86 -25.44 3.74
CA ASP A 87 -18.23 -24.93 3.69
C ASP A 87 -18.39 -23.62 4.46
N SER A 88 -19.19 -22.71 3.92
CA SER A 88 -19.67 -21.50 4.61
C SER A 88 -18.55 -20.58 5.15
N VAL A 89 -17.45 -20.47 4.41
CA VAL A 89 -16.40 -19.50 4.73
C VAL A 89 -16.90 -18.11 4.40
N ILE A 90 -17.11 -17.29 5.44
CA ILE A 90 -17.50 -15.89 5.28
C ILE A 90 -16.23 -15.05 5.07
N VAL A 91 -16.21 -14.26 4.00
CA VAL A 91 -15.11 -13.33 3.72
C VAL A 91 -15.23 -12.07 4.57
N ASP A 92 -14.08 -11.53 4.97
CA ASP A 92 -13.99 -10.24 5.65
C ASP A 92 -13.99 -9.04 4.67
N GLU A 93 -13.87 -7.83 5.20
CA GLU A 93 -13.87 -6.62 4.38
C GLU A 93 -12.60 -6.50 3.52
N HIS A 94 -11.43 -6.95 3.99
CA HIS A 94 -10.20 -6.95 3.22
C HIS A 94 -10.32 -7.85 1.99
N PHE A 95 -10.77 -9.08 2.19
CA PHE A 95 -11.01 -10.01 1.08
C PHE A 95 -12.01 -9.43 0.07
N ARG A 96 -13.12 -8.88 0.57
CA ARG A 96 -14.16 -8.29 -0.27
C ARG A 96 -13.63 -7.16 -1.13
N ALA A 97 -12.88 -6.21 -0.55
CA ALA A 97 -12.31 -5.06 -1.24
C ALA A 97 -11.35 -5.50 -2.36
N VAL A 98 -10.43 -6.42 -2.03
CA VAL A 98 -9.47 -6.95 -3.00
C VAL A 98 -10.16 -7.77 -4.10
N TYR A 99 -11.12 -8.63 -3.74
CA TYR A 99 -11.91 -9.40 -4.71
C TYR A 99 -12.65 -8.48 -5.71
N GLN A 100 -13.32 -7.43 -5.23
CA GLN A 100 -14.04 -6.50 -6.08
C GLN A 100 -13.11 -5.74 -7.02
N THR A 101 -11.95 -5.33 -6.52
CA THR A 101 -10.91 -4.67 -7.33
C THR A 101 -10.35 -5.63 -8.36
N ALA A 102 -10.03 -6.87 -7.98
CA ALA A 102 -9.56 -7.92 -8.89
C ALA A 102 -10.56 -8.18 -10.01
N GLN A 103 -11.84 -8.37 -9.68
CA GLN A 103 -12.92 -8.56 -10.65
C GLN A 103 -13.05 -7.37 -11.62
N LYS A 104 -12.86 -6.15 -11.15
CA LYS A 104 -12.86 -4.95 -11.99
C LYS A 104 -11.68 -4.96 -12.96
N VAL A 105 -10.48 -5.23 -12.47
CA VAL A 105 -9.25 -5.28 -13.28
C VAL A 105 -9.34 -6.42 -14.30
N SER A 106 -9.80 -7.61 -13.92
CA SER A 106 -9.99 -8.74 -14.84
C SER A 106 -10.91 -8.39 -16.00
N ARG A 107 -12.03 -7.71 -15.71
CA ARG A 107 -12.94 -7.22 -16.79
C ARG A 107 -12.26 -6.19 -17.69
N MET A 108 -11.52 -5.23 -17.13
CA MET A 108 -10.84 -4.16 -17.89
C MET A 108 -9.74 -4.70 -18.78
N THR A 109 -9.07 -5.77 -18.36
CA THR A 109 -7.97 -6.43 -19.08
C THR A 109 -8.42 -7.61 -19.93
N HIS A 110 -9.76 -7.84 -20.02
CA HIS A 110 -10.34 -8.98 -20.75
C HIS A 110 -9.76 -10.34 -20.29
N GLY A 111 -9.49 -10.48 -18.98
CA GLY A 111 -8.95 -11.69 -18.38
C GLY A 111 -7.42 -11.83 -18.45
N ALA A 112 -6.68 -10.83 -18.93
CA ALA A 112 -5.22 -10.85 -18.87
C ALA A 112 -4.70 -10.78 -17.41
N PHE A 113 -5.47 -10.17 -16.50
CA PHE A 113 -5.32 -10.32 -15.06
C PHE A 113 -6.43 -11.22 -14.54
N ASP A 114 -6.07 -12.27 -13.80
CA ASP A 114 -7.05 -13.24 -13.27
C ASP A 114 -6.56 -13.84 -11.95
N ILE A 115 -7.35 -13.66 -10.89
CA ILE A 115 -7.03 -14.20 -9.57
C ILE A 115 -7.33 -15.71 -9.42
N THR A 116 -7.89 -16.37 -10.42
CA THR A 116 -8.09 -17.82 -10.41
C THR A 116 -6.86 -18.61 -10.84
N VAL A 117 -5.74 -17.93 -11.10
CA VAL A 117 -4.46 -18.55 -11.54
C VAL A 117 -3.76 -19.39 -10.49
N GLY A 118 -4.31 -19.52 -9.28
CA GLY A 118 -3.72 -20.27 -8.17
C GLY A 118 -3.20 -21.69 -8.55
N PRO A 119 -3.93 -22.48 -9.33
CA PRO A 119 -3.44 -23.79 -9.79
C PRO A 119 -2.16 -23.69 -10.61
N LEU A 120 -2.05 -22.72 -11.53
CA LEU A 120 -0.85 -22.48 -12.32
C LEU A 120 0.30 -21.95 -11.47
N VAL A 121 0.03 -20.98 -10.58
CA VAL A 121 1.05 -20.45 -9.64
C VAL A 121 1.67 -21.57 -8.80
N ASN A 122 0.85 -22.48 -8.27
CA ASN A 122 1.31 -23.66 -7.53
C ASN A 122 2.14 -24.59 -8.41
N ALA A 123 1.66 -24.91 -9.60
CA ALA A 123 2.30 -25.85 -10.51
C ALA A 123 3.65 -25.35 -11.03
N TRP A 124 3.82 -24.03 -11.18
CA TRP A 124 5.11 -23.40 -11.54
C TRP A 124 6.04 -23.16 -10.35
N GLY A 125 5.60 -23.53 -9.14
CA GLY A 125 6.42 -23.46 -7.93
C GLY A 125 6.51 -22.09 -7.26
N PHE A 126 5.62 -21.16 -7.63
CA PHE A 126 5.49 -19.86 -6.96
C PHE A 126 4.49 -19.89 -5.81
N GLY A 127 3.74 -20.98 -5.66
CA GLY A 127 2.81 -21.19 -4.56
C GLY A 127 3.36 -22.14 -3.48
N PRO A 128 2.58 -22.46 -2.44
CA PRO A 128 3.01 -23.27 -1.32
C PRO A 128 3.32 -24.74 -1.67
N SER A 129 2.86 -25.25 -2.82
CA SER A 129 2.97 -26.67 -3.20
C SER A 129 4.30 -27.07 -3.84
N GLY A 130 5.20 -26.12 -4.11
CA GLY A 130 6.49 -26.39 -4.74
C GLY A 130 6.42 -26.55 -6.27
N LYS A 131 7.59 -26.61 -6.93
CA LYS A 131 7.72 -26.68 -8.39
C LYS A 131 7.40 -28.06 -8.93
N THR A 132 6.58 -28.11 -9.96
CA THR A 132 6.37 -29.31 -10.79
C THR A 132 6.88 -29.03 -12.21
N ASP A 133 7.51 -30.01 -12.86
CA ASP A 133 7.84 -29.91 -14.29
C ASP A 133 6.55 -30.20 -15.09
N LEU A 134 5.93 -29.12 -15.61
CA LEU A 134 4.70 -29.21 -16.39
C LEU A 134 4.98 -29.35 -17.87
N ASP A 135 4.26 -30.25 -18.53
CA ASP A 135 4.17 -30.27 -19.98
C ASP A 135 2.98 -29.39 -20.47
N SER A 136 2.90 -29.18 -21.79
CA SER A 136 1.83 -28.36 -22.37
C SER A 136 0.43 -28.92 -22.14
N THR A 137 0.28 -30.24 -22.06
CA THR A 137 -1.02 -30.93 -21.85
C THR A 137 -1.51 -30.72 -20.42
N GLU A 138 -0.61 -30.72 -19.46
CA GLU A 138 -0.90 -30.44 -18.05
C GLU A 138 -1.31 -28.97 -17.88
N VAL A 139 -0.61 -28.05 -18.55
CA VAL A 139 -1.00 -26.62 -18.57
C VAL A 139 -2.39 -26.44 -19.16
N ASP A 140 -2.67 -27.05 -20.33
CA ASP A 140 -3.98 -26.96 -20.97
C ASP A 140 -5.10 -27.50 -20.05
N SER A 141 -4.83 -28.60 -19.31
CA SER A 141 -5.78 -29.14 -18.35
C SER A 141 -6.04 -28.23 -17.16
N LEU A 142 -5.03 -27.45 -16.71
CA LEU A 142 -5.20 -26.46 -15.64
C LEU A 142 -5.99 -25.24 -16.11
N LEU A 143 -5.85 -24.86 -17.39
CA LEU A 143 -6.58 -23.72 -17.96
C LEU A 143 -8.11 -23.95 -18.04
N GLU A 144 -8.59 -25.21 -18.07
CA GLU A 144 -9.99 -25.55 -18.21
C GLU A 144 -10.89 -25.01 -17.07
N PHE A 145 -10.35 -24.84 -15.85
CA PHE A 145 -11.07 -24.37 -14.67
C PHE A 145 -10.57 -23.02 -14.11
N LEU A 146 -9.83 -22.28 -14.94
CA LEU A 146 -9.50 -20.90 -14.67
C LEU A 146 -10.54 -19.97 -15.33
N GLY A 147 -10.61 -18.77 -14.79
CA GLY A 147 -11.45 -17.70 -15.34
C GLY A 147 -12.14 -16.94 -14.23
N TYR A 148 -11.90 -15.64 -14.15
CA TYR A 148 -12.48 -14.77 -13.12
C TYR A 148 -14.02 -14.80 -13.12
N GLN A 149 -14.66 -15.23 -14.22
CA GLN A 149 -16.10 -15.40 -14.33
C GLN A 149 -16.62 -16.65 -13.62
N THR A 150 -15.76 -17.67 -13.37
CA THR A 150 -16.13 -18.94 -12.76
C THR A 150 -16.26 -18.85 -11.23
N ILE A 151 -15.98 -17.68 -10.67
CA ILE A 151 -16.12 -17.40 -9.25
C ILE A 151 -17.05 -16.22 -9.02
N ARG A 152 -17.89 -16.29 -7.99
CA ARG A 152 -18.77 -15.19 -7.59
C ARG A 152 -18.83 -15.05 -6.07
N LEU A 153 -18.99 -13.81 -5.61
CA LEU A 153 -19.19 -13.47 -4.20
C LEU A 153 -20.67 -13.13 -3.99
N GLU A 154 -21.38 -13.95 -3.21
CA GLU A 154 -22.78 -13.75 -2.84
C GLU A 154 -22.93 -13.94 -1.34
N ASP A 155 -23.60 -13.03 -0.67
CA ASP A 155 -23.86 -13.05 0.79
C ASP A 155 -22.61 -13.29 1.66
N GLY A 156 -21.46 -12.78 1.21
CA GLY A 156 -20.19 -12.94 1.90
C GLY A 156 -19.50 -14.29 1.69
N ILE A 157 -19.97 -15.11 0.76
CA ILE A 157 -19.41 -16.43 0.45
C ILE A 157 -18.92 -16.44 -1.00
N ILE A 158 -17.74 -17.03 -1.23
CA ILE A 158 -17.23 -17.30 -2.57
C ILE A 158 -17.79 -18.63 -3.07
N TYR A 159 -18.48 -18.58 -4.20
CA TYR A 159 -18.91 -19.76 -4.95
C TYR A 159 -17.98 -19.97 -6.14
N LYS A 160 -17.60 -21.21 -6.38
CA LYS A 160 -16.75 -21.65 -7.50
C LYS A 160 -17.55 -22.61 -8.37
N GLU A 161 -17.48 -22.48 -9.70
CA GLU A 161 -18.12 -23.42 -10.64
C GLU A 161 -17.41 -24.79 -10.65
N ASP A 162 -16.09 -24.78 -10.43
CA ASP A 162 -15.27 -25.98 -10.30
C ASP A 162 -14.51 -25.98 -8.98
N ALA A 163 -14.58 -27.06 -8.23
CA ALA A 163 -13.88 -27.20 -6.94
C ALA A 163 -12.35 -27.16 -7.06
N ARG A 164 -11.81 -27.39 -8.26
CA ARG A 164 -10.35 -27.31 -8.54
C ARG A 164 -9.85 -25.86 -8.71
N THR A 165 -10.76 -24.91 -8.96
CA THR A 165 -10.41 -23.50 -9.03
C THR A 165 -9.81 -23.02 -7.70
N MET A 166 -8.63 -22.41 -7.75
CA MET A 166 -7.96 -21.84 -6.58
C MET A 166 -7.70 -20.36 -6.82
N ILE A 167 -8.01 -19.55 -5.81
CA ILE A 167 -7.80 -18.11 -5.84
C ILE A 167 -6.42 -17.78 -5.32
N ASP A 168 -5.73 -16.87 -6.00
CA ASP A 168 -4.48 -16.25 -5.58
C ASP A 168 -4.58 -14.74 -5.75
N MET A 169 -4.40 -13.99 -4.67
CA MET A 169 -4.46 -12.54 -4.65
C MET A 169 -3.07 -11.90 -4.49
N SER A 170 -1.99 -12.67 -4.59
CA SER A 170 -0.62 -12.18 -4.33
C SER A 170 -0.24 -11.00 -5.22
N ALA A 171 -0.72 -10.95 -6.47
CA ALA A 171 -0.44 -9.87 -7.42
C ALA A 171 -1.14 -8.53 -7.09
N ILE A 172 -2.01 -8.48 -6.08
CA ILE A 172 -2.77 -7.26 -5.71
C ILE A 172 -2.73 -6.98 -4.19
N ALA A 173 -2.51 -8.00 -3.37
CA ALA A 173 -2.59 -7.89 -1.92
C ALA A 173 -1.54 -6.96 -1.32
N GLN A 174 -0.33 -6.89 -1.87
CA GLN A 174 0.73 -6.01 -1.37
C GLN A 174 0.39 -4.54 -1.61
N GLY A 175 -0.07 -4.20 -2.82
CA GLY A 175 -0.56 -2.84 -3.13
C GLY A 175 -1.72 -2.42 -2.24
N TYR A 176 -2.65 -3.33 -1.99
CA TYR A 176 -3.76 -3.11 -1.06
C TYR A 176 -3.27 -2.84 0.38
N ALA A 177 -2.30 -3.62 0.87
CA ALA A 177 -1.72 -3.41 2.19
C ALA A 177 -1.00 -2.06 2.33
N VAL A 178 -0.33 -1.60 1.26
CA VAL A 178 0.26 -0.26 1.18
C VAL A 178 -0.81 0.82 1.30
N ASP A 179 -1.94 0.66 0.59
CA ASP A 179 -3.05 1.62 0.62
C ASP A 179 -3.72 1.67 2.00
N GLU A 180 -3.97 0.52 2.65
CA GLU A 180 -4.55 0.46 4.01
C GLU A 180 -3.67 1.17 5.05
N ILE A 181 -2.35 0.97 5.00
CA ILE A 181 -1.42 1.67 5.88
C ILE A 181 -1.42 3.18 5.58
N ALA A 182 -1.47 3.57 4.30
CA ALA A 182 -1.54 4.96 3.90
C ALA A 182 -2.82 5.64 4.42
N GLU A 183 -3.97 4.99 4.25
CA GLU A 183 -5.27 5.47 4.78
C GLU A 183 -5.26 5.57 6.30
N PHE A 184 -4.70 4.58 7.01
CA PHE A 184 -4.52 4.64 8.46
C PHE A 184 -3.72 5.88 8.88
N LEU A 185 -2.59 6.14 8.23
CA LEU A 185 -1.75 7.31 8.53
C LEU A 185 -2.50 8.62 8.26
N GLU A 186 -3.22 8.70 7.14
CA GLU A 186 -4.05 9.85 6.79
C GLU A 186 -5.17 10.09 7.81
N GLY A 187 -5.82 9.04 8.26
CA GLY A 187 -6.84 9.08 9.32
C GLY A 187 -6.29 9.60 10.66
N ARG A 188 -4.97 9.53 10.87
CA ARG A 188 -4.25 10.09 12.04
C ARG A 188 -3.71 11.51 11.79
N GLY A 189 -4.02 12.11 10.64
CA GLY A 189 -3.57 13.45 10.28
C GLY A 189 -2.12 13.52 9.79
N VAL A 190 -1.49 12.37 9.47
CA VAL A 190 -0.15 12.32 8.87
C VAL A 190 -0.26 12.72 7.40
N ASN A 191 0.48 13.76 7.00
CA ASN A 191 0.44 14.31 5.65
C ASN A 191 1.74 14.14 4.87
N ASP A 192 2.79 13.64 5.52
CA ASP A 192 4.09 13.37 4.90
C ASP A 192 4.49 11.94 5.24
N TYR A 193 4.40 11.04 4.27
CA TYR A 193 4.76 9.64 4.47
C TYR A 193 5.26 8.98 3.18
N LEU A 194 5.96 7.87 3.38
CA LEU A 194 6.28 6.84 2.41
C LEU A 194 5.95 5.49 3.05
N VAL A 195 5.13 4.70 2.39
CA VAL A 195 4.83 3.30 2.70
C VAL A 195 5.38 2.44 1.58
N GLU A 196 6.13 1.41 1.90
CA GLU A 196 6.73 0.46 0.93
C GLU A 196 6.57 -0.96 1.45
N ILE A 197 6.11 -1.87 0.59
CA ILE A 197 6.03 -3.32 0.84
C ILE A 197 6.45 -4.03 -0.44
N GLY A 198 7.58 -4.73 -0.43
CA GLY A 198 8.01 -5.59 -1.52
C GLY A 198 8.20 -4.90 -2.89
N GLY A 199 8.32 -3.57 -2.91
CA GLY A 199 8.43 -2.77 -4.13
C GLY A 199 7.18 -1.97 -4.49
N GLU A 200 6.02 -2.27 -3.93
CA GLU A 200 4.83 -1.43 -3.98
C GLU A 200 5.00 -0.26 -3.03
N VAL A 201 4.79 0.96 -3.54
CA VAL A 201 5.06 2.18 -2.79
C VAL A 201 3.91 3.15 -2.91
N SER A 202 3.52 3.77 -1.79
CA SER A 202 2.63 4.94 -1.76
C SER A 202 3.31 6.10 -1.03
N THR A 203 3.14 7.31 -1.55
CA THR A 203 3.75 8.52 -0.98
C THR A 203 2.76 9.66 -0.89
N LYS A 204 2.92 10.46 0.16
CA LYS A 204 2.22 11.75 0.30
C LYS A 204 3.17 12.80 0.87
N GLY A 205 2.92 14.07 0.49
CA GLY A 205 3.64 15.23 1.00
C GLY A 205 5.12 15.24 0.66
N LYS A 206 5.96 15.48 1.66
CA LYS A 206 7.40 15.72 1.51
C LYS A 206 8.23 14.68 2.27
N ASN A 207 9.46 14.51 1.82
CA ASN A 207 10.47 13.73 2.52
C ASN A 207 11.10 14.55 3.69
N PRO A 208 11.99 13.96 4.51
CA PRO A 208 12.65 14.66 5.61
C PRO A 208 13.46 15.91 5.20
N ASP A 209 13.94 15.96 3.95
CA ASP A 209 14.72 17.09 3.43
C ASP A 209 13.81 18.23 2.91
N GLY A 210 12.47 18.05 2.98
CA GLY A 210 11.50 19.03 2.50
C GLY A 210 11.21 18.95 1.00
N ASP A 211 11.74 17.93 0.31
CA ASP A 211 11.59 17.68 -1.11
C ASP A 211 10.49 16.65 -1.39
N ILE A 212 10.15 16.43 -2.69
CA ILE A 212 9.33 15.31 -3.12
C ILE A 212 10.04 13.97 -2.89
N TRP A 213 9.26 12.91 -2.70
CA TRP A 213 9.81 11.56 -2.51
C TRP A 213 10.51 11.08 -3.77
N ARG A 214 11.66 10.42 -3.61
CA ARG A 214 12.43 9.84 -4.70
C ARG A 214 12.64 8.36 -4.45
N ILE A 215 12.16 7.53 -5.38
CA ILE A 215 12.21 6.07 -5.29
C ILE A 215 13.21 5.55 -6.31
N GLY A 216 14.18 4.76 -5.84
CA GLY A 216 15.11 4.05 -6.70
C GLY A 216 14.49 2.74 -7.20
N ILE A 217 14.56 2.51 -8.51
CA ILE A 217 14.21 1.24 -9.14
C ILE A 217 15.51 0.50 -9.42
N ASP A 218 15.64 -0.70 -8.87
CA ASP A 218 16.83 -1.52 -9.05
C ASP A 218 16.90 -2.13 -10.46
N LYS A 219 18.11 -2.36 -10.95
CA LYS A 219 18.31 -3.19 -12.14
C LYS A 219 17.97 -4.64 -11.83
N PRO A 220 17.27 -5.35 -12.72
CA PRO A 220 16.98 -6.77 -12.57
C PRO A 220 18.25 -7.59 -12.88
N ILE A 221 19.19 -7.64 -11.95
CA ILE A 221 20.41 -8.44 -12.05
C ILE A 221 20.34 -9.61 -11.07
N ASP A 222 20.71 -10.81 -11.55
CA ASP A 222 20.69 -12.07 -10.79
C ASP A 222 21.70 -12.11 -9.63
N SER A 223 22.12 -10.99 -9.06
CA SER A 223 23.04 -10.99 -7.93
C SER A 223 22.29 -10.79 -6.62
N SER A 224 22.30 -11.80 -5.78
CA SER A 224 21.79 -11.78 -4.40
C SER A 224 22.57 -10.87 -3.44
N ASN A 225 23.54 -10.09 -3.94
CA ASN A 225 24.42 -9.27 -3.10
C ASN A 225 23.89 -7.84 -3.01
N MET A 226 23.23 -7.52 -1.90
CA MET A 226 22.71 -6.17 -1.61
C MET A 226 23.78 -5.06 -1.70
N ALA A 227 25.08 -5.40 -1.57
CA ALA A 227 26.19 -4.45 -1.68
C ALA A 227 26.48 -4.02 -3.13
N GLN A 228 25.88 -4.68 -4.12
CA GLN A 228 26.07 -4.43 -5.56
C GLN A 228 24.79 -3.93 -6.26
N ARG A 229 23.83 -3.40 -5.49
CA ARG A 229 22.60 -2.84 -6.06
C ARG A 229 22.94 -1.67 -6.99
N GLU A 230 22.58 -1.80 -8.25
CA GLU A 230 22.64 -0.72 -9.21
C GLU A 230 21.22 -0.22 -9.51
N LEU A 231 21.04 1.09 -9.47
CA LEU A 231 19.75 1.67 -9.84
C LEU A 231 19.62 1.73 -11.37
N GLN A 232 18.48 1.27 -11.86
CA GLN A 232 18.09 1.47 -13.26
C GLN A 232 17.51 2.86 -13.47
N ALA A 233 16.70 3.33 -12.52
CA ALA A 233 16.05 4.62 -12.60
C ALA A 233 15.79 5.20 -11.19
N VAL A 234 15.54 6.51 -11.14
CA VAL A 234 15.00 7.17 -9.95
C VAL A 234 13.74 7.91 -10.37
N VAL A 235 12.62 7.58 -9.74
CA VAL A 235 11.31 8.19 -9.98
C VAL A 235 10.97 9.15 -8.85
N SER A 236 10.47 10.32 -9.21
CA SER A 236 9.98 11.29 -8.23
C SER A 236 8.47 11.17 -8.08
N LEU A 237 7.98 10.92 -6.86
CA LEU A 237 6.56 10.73 -6.54
C LEU A 237 6.04 11.90 -5.71
N LYS A 238 4.93 12.50 -6.18
CA LYS A 238 4.24 13.57 -5.46
C LYS A 238 2.78 13.16 -5.24
N ASN A 239 2.45 12.67 -4.07
CA ASN A 239 1.13 12.13 -3.73
C ASN A 239 0.71 11.06 -4.75
N GLN A 240 1.56 10.11 -4.99
CA GLN A 240 1.41 9.07 -6.00
C GLN A 240 1.95 7.75 -5.48
N SER A 241 1.46 6.68 -6.09
CA SER A 241 1.95 5.33 -5.84
C SER A 241 2.67 4.78 -7.08
N ILE A 242 3.52 3.79 -6.87
CA ILE A 242 4.17 3.01 -7.92
C ILE A 242 4.17 1.54 -7.49
N ALA A 243 3.90 0.67 -8.45
CA ALA A 243 4.07 -0.77 -8.33
C ALA A 243 5.16 -1.23 -9.28
N THR A 244 5.95 -2.21 -8.87
CA THR A 244 7.03 -2.80 -9.66
C THR A 244 6.82 -4.31 -9.78
N SER A 245 7.11 -4.88 -10.97
CA SER A 245 7.01 -6.32 -11.23
C SER A 245 8.20 -6.79 -12.05
#